data_50a2789ca9164bdd4099b5ed1cce5473
#
_entry.id   50a2789ca9164bdd4099b5ed1cce5473
#
_cell.length_a   1.000
_cell.length_b   1.000
_cell.length_c   1.000
_cell.angle_alpha   90.00
_cell.angle_beta   90.00
_cell.angle_gamma   90.00
#
_symmetry.space_group_name_H-M   'P 1'
#
loop_
_entity.id
_entity.type
_entity.pdbx_description
1 polymer ?
#
loop_
_entity_poly.entity_id
_entity_poly.type
_entity_poly.pdbx_seq_one_letter_code
_entity_poly.pdbx_strand_id
1 'polypeptide(L)'
;MTVDWSPLRTELARYRADGLRLPIWWRDDDATAPTPALHRLLGISEEIGLPVHIAVIPKTATPALAEIAKDRHSMIPVVHGWAHENLAPEGAKKAEFGHPHPDASTKTQAGLARMRQLFGPDMLAMFVPPWNRISAELTAGLAAQGYVALSTFTSRRARRVAGLVQINTHVDPIAWRAGGGLVAPDEVIAKAVVLLQDRRAGRADDTEPLGFLSHHLVHDKAIWDFSRGFLTELLEGGAKPCDFLRQPIDLP
;
A
#
# COMPACT_ATOMS: atom_id res chain seq x y z
N MET A 1 5.69 -9.12 -23.77
CA MET A 1 5.14 -7.81 -24.24
C MET A 1 6.19 -6.77 -23.94
N THR A 2 6.56 -5.92 -24.91
CA THR A 2 7.50 -4.81 -24.67
C THR A 2 6.69 -3.63 -24.19
N VAL A 3 6.97 -3.12 -22.98
CA VAL A 3 6.30 -1.94 -22.40
C VAL A 3 7.04 -0.69 -22.82
N ASP A 4 6.34 0.33 -23.29
CA ASP A 4 6.92 1.65 -23.57
C ASP A 4 6.96 2.51 -22.31
N TRP A 5 8.14 2.64 -21.71
CA TRP A 5 8.38 3.46 -20.52
C TRP A 5 8.69 4.94 -20.84
N SER A 6 8.77 5.32 -22.11
CA SER A 6 9.20 6.67 -22.52
C SER A 6 8.36 7.80 -21.90
N PRO A 7 7.01 7.69 -21.78
CA PRO A 7 6.21 8.74 -21.14
C PRO A 7 6.58 8.93 -19.67
N LEU A 8 6.76 7.83 -18.92
CA LEU A 8 7.13 7.86 -17.51
C LEU A 8 8.53 8.44 -17.33
N ARG A 9 9.52 7.97 -18.09
CA ARG A 9 10.90 8.46 -18.07
C ARG A 9 10.96 9.95 -18.35
N THR A 10 10.17 10.43 -19.31
CA THR A 10 10.11 11.85 -19.67
C THR A 10 9.60 12.69 -18.50
N GLU A 11 8.54 12.28 -17.83
CA GLU A 11 8.01 13.02 -16.69
C GLU A 11 8.94 12.98 -15.47
N LEU A 12 9.57 11.83 -15.19
CA LEU A 12 10.59 11.70 -14.15
C LEU A 12 11.81 12.60 -14.42
N ALA A 13 12.21 12.75 -15.68
CA ALA A 13 13.28 13.68 -16.04
C ALA A 13 12.89 15.12 -15.74
N ARG A 14 11.64 15.53 -15.99
CA ARG A 14 11.12 16.86 -15.63
C ARG A 14 11.10 17.07 -14.12
N TYR A 15 10.66 16.05 -13.37
CA TYR A 15 10.66 16.08 -11.90
C TYR A 15 12.07 16.40 -11.35
N ARG A 16 13.10 15.72 -11.89
CA ARG A 16 14.50 15.99 -11.51
C ARG A 16 14.97 17.38 -11.95
N ALA A 17 14.62 17.80 -13.17
CA ALA A 17 14.99 19.12 -13.67
C ALA A 17 14.41 20.27 -12.82
N ASP A 18 13.20 20.07 -12.29
CA ASP A 18 12.53 21.02 -11.39
C ASP A 18 13.05 20.90 -9.93
N GLY A 19 14.02 20.03 -9.64
CA GLY A 19 14.57 19.81 -8.30
C GLY A 19 13.61 19.18 -7.31
N LEU A 20 12.53 18.55 -7.79
CA LEU A 20 11.49 17.97 -6.94
C LEU A 20 11.90 16.58 -6.41
N ARG A 21 11.49 16.30 -5.19
CA ARG A 21 11.64 14.96 -4.59
C ARG A 21 10.42 14.12 -4.91
N LEU A 22 10.63 12.83 -5.22
CA LEU A 22 9.56 11.85 -5.42
C LEU A 22 9.73 10.71 -4.40
N PRO A 23 9.14 10.83 -3.20
CA PRO A 23 9.08 9.68 -2.30
C PRO A 23 8.12 8.63 -2.87
N ILE A 24 8.52 7.35 -2.79
CA ILE A 24 7.68 6.22 -3.21
C ILE A 24 7.60 5.16 -2.13
N TRP A 25 6.47 4.46 -2.08
CA TRP A 25 6.28 3.32 -1.21
C TRP A 25 5.48 2.22 -1.88
N TRP A 26 5.66 1.02 -1.39
CA TRP A 26 4.99 -0.16 -1.91
C TRP A 26 4.16 -0.81 -0.81
N ARG A 27 2.87 -1.04 -1.09
CA ARG A 27 1.96 -1.79 -0.24
C ARG A 27 1.48 -3.02 -1.00
N ASP A 28 1.50 -4.16 -0.31
CA ASP A 28 0.93 -5.40 -0.83
C ASP A 28 -0.12 -5.93 0.15
N ASP A 29 -1.31 -6.27 -0.33
CA ASP A 29 -2.44 -6.63 0.49
C ASP A 29 -2.68 -8.14 0.55
N ASP A 30 -3.43 -8.61 1.58
CA ASP A 30 -4.00 -9.95 1.78
C ASP A 30 -3.05 -11.05 2.30
N ALA A 31 -1.89 -10.72 2.84
CA ALA A 31 -0.99 -11.73 3.39
C ALA A 31 -1.56 -12.39 4.67
N THR A 32 -1.39 -13.73 4.78
CA THR A 32 -1.76 -14.50 5.98
C THR A 32 -0.70 -15.51 6.39
N ALA A 33 0.06 -16.04 5.43
CA ALA A 33 1.04 -17.10 5.63
C ALA A 33 2.17 -17.01 4.59
N PRO A 34 3.30 -17.70 4.82
CA PRO A 34 4.32 -17.88 3.80
C PRO A 34 3.74 -18.57 2.56
N THR A 35 4.03 -17.99 1.40
CA THR A 35 3.68 -18.58 0.10
C THR A 35 4.83 -18.40 -0.88
N PRO A 36 4.94 -19.22 -1.94
CA PRO A 36 5.91 -18.97 -3.02
C PRO A 36 5.77 -17.56 -3.63
N ALA A 37 4.54 -17.06 -3.74
CA ALA A 37 4.26 -15.71 -4.24
C ALA A 37 4.79 -14.62 -3.29
N LEU A 38 4.64 -14.78 -1.97
CA LEU A 38 5.22 -13.88 -0.98
C LEU A 38 6.75 -13.87 -1.06
N HIS A 39 7.38 -15.03 -1.16
CA HIS A 39 8.84 -15.13 -1.32
C HIS A 39 9.33 -14.44 -2.58
N ARG A 40 8.59 -14.56 -3.71
CA ARG A 40 8.87 -13.85 -4.95
C ARG A 40 8.75 -12.34 -4.77
N LEU A 41 7.70 -11.86 -4.10
CA LEU A 41 7.48 -10.44 -3.80
C LEU A 41 8.66 -9.87 -3.02
N LEU A 42 9.05 -10.53 -1.94
CA LEU A 42 10.18 -10.11 -1.09
C LEU A 42 11.51 -10.16 -1.85
N GLY A 43 11.72 -11.16 -2.70
CA GLY A 43 12.89 -11.23 -3.57
C GLY A 43 12.99 -10.03 -4.54
N ILE A 44 11.86 -9.62 -5.15
CA ILE A 44 11.80 -8.42 -6.00
C ILE A 44 12.09 -7.17 -5.15
N SER A 45 11.47 -7.05 -3.97
CA SER A 45 11.68 -5.93 -3.05
C SER A 45 13.17 -5.75 -2.69
N GLU A 46 13.85 -6.84 -2.37
CA GLU A 46 15.28 -6.85 -2.06
C GLU A 46 16.14 -6.50 -3.28
N GLU A 47 15.80 -7.06 -4.44
CA GLU A 47 16.51 -6.79 -5.69
C GLU A 47 16.49 -5.31 -6.09
N ILE A 48 15.33 -4.66 -5.97
CA ILE A 48 15.18 -3.24 -6.37
C ILE A 48 15.45 -2.27 -5.22
N GLY A 49 15.65 -2.75 -3.98
CA GLY A 49 15.93 -1.90 -2.82
C GLY A 49 14.73 -1.06 -2.36
N LEU A 50 13.50 -1.52 -2.61
CA LEU A 50 12.26 -0.85 -2.18
C LEU A 50 11.53 -1.74 -1.16
N PRO A 51 11.49 -1.38 0.14
CA PRO A 51 10.73 -2.13 1.13
C PRO A 51 9.25 -2.22 0.79
N VAL A 52 8.64 -3.37 1.08
CA VAL A 52 7.21 -3.59 0.87
C VAL A 52 6.46 -3.63 2.20
N HIS A 53 5.43 -2.80 2.31
CA HIS A 53 4.53 -2.78 3.46
C HIS A 53 3.43 -3.81 3.22
N ILE A 54 3.52 -4.94 3.96
CA ILE A 54 2.62 -6.07 3.79
C ILE A 54 1.41 -5.90 4.70
N ALA A 55 0.26 -5.67 4.10
CA ALA A 55 -1.01 -5.60 4.81
C ALA A 55 -1.49 -7.03 5.14
N VAL A 56 -1.31 -7.38 6.41
CA VAL A 56 -1.57 -8.73 6.94
C VAL A 56 -2.97 -8.80 7.53
N ILE A 57 -3.75 -9.84 7.18
CA ILE A 57 -5.07 -10.12 7.75
C ILE A 57 -4.90 -10.75 9.14
N PRO A 58 -5.17 -10.04 10.26
CA PRO A 58 -4.77 -10.48 11.60
C PRO A 58 -5.40 -11.81 12.05
N LYS A 59 -6.69 -12.02 11.74
CA LYS A 59 -7.47 -13.20 12.18
C LYS A 59 -6.85 -14.52 11.72
N THR A 60 -6.30 -14.54 10.52
CA THR A 60 -5.77 -15.75 9.87
C THR A 60 -4.25 -15.76 9.74
N ALA A 61 -3.58 -14.71 10.19
CA ALA A 61 -2.12 -14.61 10.16
C ALA A 61 -1.45 -15.72 10.98
N THR A 62 -0.50 -16.42 10.37
CA THR A 62 0.23 -17.53 10.99
C THR A 62 1.52 -17.06 11.66
N PRO A 63 2.00 -17.73 12.73
CA PRO A 63 3.32 -17.46 13.31
C PRO A 63 4.48 -17.61 12.30
N ALA A 64 4.35 -18.52 11.34
CA ALA A 64 5.36 -18.71 10.30
C ALA A 64 5.57 -17.47 9.41
N LEU A 65 4.53 -16.62 9.23
CA LEU A 65 4.68 -15.34 8.53
C LEU A 65 5.55 -14.36 9.34
N ALA A 66 5.42 -14.37 10.66
CA ALA A 66 6.22 -13.52 11.54
C ALA A 66 7.70 -13.92 11.55
N GLU A 67 8.00 -15.21 11.43
CA GLU A 67 9.41 -15.66 11.32
C GLU A 67 10.09 -15.12 10.05
N ILE A 68 9.36 -15.02 8.91
CA ILE A 68 9.91 -14.41 7.71
C ILE A 68 10.24 -12.93 7.93
N ALA A 69 9.37 -12.20 8.63
CA ALA A 69 9.57 -10.76 8.86
C ALA A 69 10.81 -10.46 9.70
N LYS A 70 11.19 -11.34 10.64
CA LYS A 70 12.37 -11.17 11.48
C LYS A 70 13.68 -11.14 10.67
N ASP A 71 13.75 -11.94 9.62
CA ASP A 71 14.96 -12.09 8.83
C ASP A 71 15.01 -11.16 7.60
N ARG A 72 13.92 -10.45 7.31
CA ARG A 72 13.77 -9.67 6.09
C ARG A 72 13.38 -8.22 6.36
N HIS A 73 14.38 -7.36 6.43
CA HIS A 73 14.17 -5.92 6.58
C HIS A 73 13.37 -5.25 5.45
N SER A 74 13.23 -5.94 4.32
CA SER A 74 12.39 -5.51 3.19
C SER A 74 10.89 -5.70 3.43
N MET A 75 10.50 -6.51 4.44
CA MET A 75 9.11 -6.76 4.82
C MET A 75 8.70 -5.90 6.01
N ILE A 76 7.71 -5.03 5.83
CA ILE A 76 7.14 -4.19 6.89
C ILE A 76 5.67 -4.57 7.09
N PRO A 77 5.32 -5.36 8.12
CA PRO A 77 3.94 -5.73 8.39
C PRO A 77 3.08 -4.52 8.81
N VAL A 78 1.90 -4.39 8.23
CA VAL A 78 0.84 -3.43 8.60
C VAL A 78 -0.49 -4.16 8.79
N VAL A 79 -1.48 -3.53 9.41
CA VAL A 79 -2.73 -4.18 9.83
C VAL A 79 -3.78 -4.12 8.72
N HIS A 80 -4.19 -5.26 8.15
CA HIS A 80 -5.23 -5.33 7.11
C HIS A 80 -6.59 -5.71 7.69
N GLY A 81 -7.30 -4.72 8.23
CA GLY A 81 -8.59 -4.94 8.86
C GLY A 81 -8.52 -5.93 10.02
N TRP A 82 -9.47 -6.87 10.07
CA TRP A 82 -9.50 -7.99 11.00
C TRP A 82 -9.54 -9.33 10.30
N ALA A 83 -10.55 -9.58 9.46
CA ALA A 83 -10.82 -10.89 8.87
C ALA A 83 -10.98 -10.85 7.35
N HIS A 84 -10.98 -9.68 6.75
CA HIS A 84 -11.29 -9.45 5.34
C HIS A 84 -12.68 -9.99 4.93
N GLU A 85 -13.65 -9.89 5.84
CA GLU A 85 -15.04 -10.31 5.63
C GLU A 85 -15.86 -9.14 5.08
N ASN A 86 -16.69 -9.41 4.07
CA ASN A 86 -17.59 -8.39 3.56
C ASN A 86 -18.78 -8.24 4.51
N LEU A 87 -18.86 -7.13 5.24
CA LEU A 87 -19.93 -6.79 6.15
C LEU A 87 -20.83 -5.65 5.62
N ALA A 88 -20.67 -5.28 4.36
CA ALA A 88 -21.50 -4.27 3.74
C ALA A 88 -22.93 -4.77 3.54
N PRO A 89 -23.94 -3.90 3.66
CA PRO A 89 -25.32 -4.23 3.33
C PRO A 89 -25.46 -4.74 1.89
N GLU A 90 -26.51 -5.50 1.64
CA GLU A 90 -26.81 -5.99 0.28
C GLU A 90 -26.87 -4.82 -0.72
N GLY A 91 -26.28 -5.01 -1.90
CA GLY A 91 -26.20 -4.00 -2.95
C GLY A 91 -25.14 -2.91 -2.72
N ALA A 92 -24.56 -2.81 -1.53
CA ALA A 92 -23.47 -1.87 -1.26
C ALA A 92 -22.10 -2.40 -1.73
N LYS A 93 -21.13 -1.49 -1.89
CA LYS A 93 -19.76 -1.90 -2.21
C LYS A 93 -19.15 -2.68 -1.06
N LYS A 94 -18.48 -3.79 -1.34
CA LYS A 94 -17.79 -4.63 -0.34
C LYS A 94 -16.94 -3.79 0.60
N ALA A 95 -17.09 -4.04 1.90
CA ALA A 95 -16.31 -3.40 2.95
C ALA A 95 -16.40 -4.23 4.24
N GLU A 96 -15.31 -4.30 5.02
CA GLU A 96 -15.36 -4.80 6.38
C GLU A 96 -15.69 -3.67 7.38
N PHE A 97 -15.20 -2.45 7.10
CA PHE A 97 -15.28 -1.29 7.99
C PHE A 97 -15.89 -0.04 7.34
N GLY A 98 -16.49 -0.18 6.17
CA GLY A 98 -17.07 0.95 5.43
C GLY A 98 -18.46 1.40 5.93
N HIS A 99 -19.08 0.59 6.75
CA HIS A 99 -20.43 0.83 7.32
C HIS A 99 -20.40 0.66 8.84
N PRO A 100 -21.29 1.32 9.59
CA PRO A 100 -21.41 1.12 11.02
C PRO A 100 -21.64 -0.36 11.38
N HIS A 101 -20.83 -0.87 12.30
CA HIS A 101 -20.91 -2.23 12.79
C HIS A 101 -20.58 -2.26 14.29
N PRO A 102 -21.40 -2.91 15.14
CA PRO A 102 -21.21 -2.88 16.59
C PRO A 102 -19.81 -3.28 17.04
N ASP A 103 -19.22 -4.29 16.39
CA ASP A 103 -17.93 -4.85 16.78
C ASP A 103 -16.73 -4.18 16.06
N ALA A 104 -16.95 -3.14 15.24
CA ALA A 104 -15.89 -2.56 14.42
C ALA A 104 -14.70 -2.10 15.27
N SER A 105 -14.94 -1.37 16.35
CA SER A 105 -13.90 -0.90 17.26
C SER A 105 -13.18 -2.05 17.96
N THR A 106 -13.89 -3.06 18.42
CA THR A 106 -13.31 -4.26 19.06
C THR A 106 -12.44 -5.05 18.07
N LYS A 107 -12.90 -5.21 16.82
CA LYS A 107 -12.15 -5.90 15.76
C LYS A 107 -10.86 -5.17 15.39
N THR A 108 -10.89 -3.84 15.31
CA THR A 108 -9.67 -3.07 15.02
C THR A 108 -8.67 -3.13 16.18
N GLN A 109 -9.14 -3.08 17.44
CA GLN A 109 -8.28 -3.29 18.62
C GLN A 109 -7.67 -4.70 18.64
N ALA A 110 -8.50 -5.74 18.39
CA ALA A 110 -8.03 -7.13 18.32
C ALA A 110 -7.01 -7.32 17.18
N GLY A 111 -7.22 -6.68 16.03
CA GLY A 111 -6.30 -6.69 14.91
C GLY A 111 -4.92 -6.15 15.30
N LEU A 112 -4.86 -4.96 15.89
CA LEU A 112 -3.60 -4.36 16.33
C LEU A 112 -2.91 -5.20 17.41
N ALA A 113 -3.67 -5.70 18.39
CA ALA A 113 -3.14 -6.54 19.45
C ALA A 113 -2.54 -7.84 18.89
N ARG A 114 -3.24 -8.50 17.96
CA ARG A 114 -2.77 -9.71 17.29
C ARG A 114 -1.50 -9.46 16.49
N MET A 115 -1.44 -8.37 15.75
CA MET A 115 -0.26 -8.02 14.97
C MET A 115 0.95 -7.72 15.87
N ARG A 116 0.75 -6.99 16.97
CA ARG A 116 1.81 -6.77 17.98
C ARG A 116 2.29 -8.06 18.62
N GLN A 117 1.40 -9.01 18.88
CA GLN A 117 1.77 -10.33 19.41
C GLN A 117 2.63 -11.13 18.42
N LEU A 118 2.33 -11.04 17.11
CA LEU A 118 3.05 -11.79 16.08
C LEU A 118 4.39 -11.15 15.71
N PHE A 119 4.41 -9.85 15.50
CA PHE A 119 5.54 -9.15 14.87
C PHE A 119 6.32 -8.25 15.85
N GLY A 120 5.79 -8.03 17.06
CA GLY A 120 6.45 -7.17 18.04
C GLY A 120 6.76 -5.77 17.54
N PRO A 121 8.02 -5.30 17.66
CA PRO A 121 8.43 -3.98 17.17
C PRO A 121 8.66 -3.93 15.64
N ASP A 122 8.68 -5.07 14.97
CA ASP A 122 8.98 -5.16 13.53
C ASP A 122 7.75 -4.88 12.66
N MET A 123 6.68 -4.33 13.24
CA MET A 123 5.47 -3.91 12.52
C MET A 123 5.21 -2.41 12.66
N LEU A 124 4.58 -1.85 11.65
CA LEU A 124 4.05 -0.49 11.70
C LEU A 124 2.55 -0.52 12.06
N ALA A 125 2.14 0.25 13.07
CA ALA A 125 0.74 0.38 13.48
C ALA A 125 -0.08 1.25 12.49
N MET A 126 -0.02 0.89 11.20
CA MET A 126 -0.81 1.48 10.12
C MET A 126 -2.05 0.62 9.88
N PHE A 127 -3.22 1.25 9.83
CA PHE A 127 -4.46 0.56 9.48
C PHE A 127 -4.71 0.62 7.97
N VAL A 128 -4.92 -0.52 7.36
CA VAL A 128 -5.30 -0.69 5.95
C VAL A 128 -6.67 -1.35 5.93
N PRO A 129 -7.75 -0.62 5.69
CA PRO A 129 -9.07 -1.22 5.66
C PRO A 129 -9.24 -2.08 4.40
N PRO A 130 -9.81 -3.31 4.52
CA PRO A 130 -10.15 -4.13 3.37
C PRO A 130 -10.99 -3.35 2.34
N TRP A 131 -10.70 -3.59 1.05
CA TRP A 131 -11.28 -2.83 -0.09
C TRP A 131 -11.04 -1.32 -0.03
N ASN A 132 -10.10 -0.85 0.78
CA ASN A 132 -9.79 0.57 0.99
C ASN A 132 -11.00 1.40 1.48
N ARG A 133 -11.90 0.80 2.29
CA ARG A 133 -13.14 1.43 2.77
C ARG A 133 -13.25 1.39 4.27
N ILE A 134 -13.40 2.58 4.86
CA ILE A 134 -13.58 2.79 6.30
C ILE A 134 -14.58 3.93 6.54
N SER A 135 -15.41 3.81 7.59
CA SER A 135 -16.30 4.89 8.02
C SER A 135 -15.53 5.99 8.74
N ALA A 136 -16.02 7.23 8.66
CA ALA A 136 -15.43 8.34 9.38
C ALA A 136 -15.49 8.15 10.91
N GLU A 137 -16.56 7.56 11.40
CA GLU A 137 -16.76 7.24 12.82
C GLU A 137 -15.67 6.31 13.35
N LEU A 138 -15.40 5.20 12.65
CA LEU A 138 -14.35 4.28 13.06
C LEU A 138 -12.96 4.91 12.94
N THR A 139 -12.72 5.68 11.87
CA THR A 139 -11.46 6.41 11.68
C THR A 139 -11.14 7.31 12.87
N ALA A 140 -12.14 7.99 13.43
CA ALA A 140 -11.98 8.88 14.58
C ALA A 140 -11.45 8.18 15.84
N GLY A 141 -11.73 6.87 16.00
CA GLY A 141 -11.31 6.08 17.15
C GLY A 141 -9.93 5.42 17.03
N LEU A 142 -9.36 5.29 15.82
CA LEU A 142 -8.17 4.48 15.58
C LEU A 142 -6.91 5.01 16.30
N ALA A 143 -6.71 6.33 16.34
CA ALA A 143 -5.55 6.93 17.01
C ALA A 143 -5.55 6.60 18.52
N ALA A 144 -6.71 6.64 19.18
CA ALA A 144 -6.86 6.26 20.59
C ALA A 144 -6.56 4.78 20.86
N GLN A 145 -6.70 3.91 19.85
CA GLN A 145 -6.35 2.49 19.93
C GLN A 145 -4.83 2.26 19.78
N GLY A 146 -4.08 3.27 19.36
CA GLY A 146 -2.64 3.20 19.16
C GLY A 146 -2.20 2.96 17.72
N TYR A 147 -3.08 3.17 16.75
CA TYR A 147 -2.69 3.33 15.35
C TYR A 147 -2.04 4.68 15.12
N VAL A 148 -1.05 4.73 14.23
CA VAL A 148 -0.32 5.97 13.90
C VAL A 148 -0.62 6.45 12.48
N ALA A 149 -1.10 5.57 11.61
CA ALA A 149 -1.39 5.88 10.22
C ALA A 149 -2.62 5.12 9.69
N LEU A 150 -3.17 5.66 8.62
CA LEU A 150 -4.24 5.09 7.80
C LEU A 150 -3.82 5.09 6.34
N SER A 151 -4.03 3.97 5.66
CA SER A 151 -3.80 3.86 4.22
C SER A 151 -5.05 3.37 3.50
N THR A 152 -5.47 4.13 2.50
CA THR A 152 -6.53 3.76 1.56
C THR A 152 -6.02 3.86 0.11
N PHE A 153 -6.90 4.12 -0.85
CA PHE A 153 -6.56 4.27 -2.27
C PHE A 153 -6.96 5.64 -2.79
N THR A 154 -6.22 6.19 -3.75
CA THR A 154 -6.28 7.54 -4.31
C THR A 154 -5.57 8.61 -3.46
N SER A 155 -5.24 9.76 -4.08
CA SER A 155 -4.56 10.87 -3.40
C SER A 155 -5.32 11.30 -2.14
N ARG A 156 -4.59 11.53 -1.06
CA ARG A 156 -5.16 12.00 0.20
C ARG A 156 -5.70 13.43 0.05
N ARG A 157 -6.73 13.73 0.84
CA ARG A 157 -7.29 15.09 0.90
C ARG A 157 -6.58 15.97 1.94
N ALA A 158 -5.95 15.32 2.90
CA ALA A 158 -5.19 15.96 3.96
C ALA A 158 -4.09 15.02 4.45
N ARG A 159 -2.99 15.60 4.93
CA ARG A 159 -1.85 14.84 5.47
C ARG A 159 -2.23 14.04 6.71
N ARG A 160 -3.20 14.53 7.49
CA ARG A 160 -3.71 13.85 8.69
C ARG A 160 -5.22 13.75 8.67
N VAL A 161 -5.73 12.66 9.21
CA VAL A 161 -7.15 12.43 9.45
C VAL A 161 -7.32 11.87 10.85
N ALA A 162 -8.12 12.52 11.68
CA ALA A 162 -8.39 12.08 13.06
C ALA A 162 -7.12 11.73 13.88
N GLY A 163 -6.05 12.52 13.73
CA GLY A 163 -4.77 12.29 14.41
C GLY A 163 -3.81 11.32 13.70
N LEU A 164 -4.29 10.54 12.73
CA LEU A 164 -3.49 9.59 11.96
C LEU A 164 -2.81 10.26 10.77
N VAL A 165 -1.58 9.86 10.45
CA VAL A 165 -0.97 10.22 9.16
C VAL A 165 -1.68 9.44 8.06
N GLN A 166 -2.13 10.13 7.00
CA GLN A 166 -2.75 9.46 5.86
C GLN A 166 -1.74 9.29 4.73
N ILE A 167 -1.50 8.04 4.33
CA ILE A 167 -0.58 7.67 3.25
C ILE A 167 -1.28 6.64 2.38
N ASN A 168 -1.67 7.03 1.18
CA ASN A 168 -2.46 6.19 0.29
C ASN A 168 -1.62 5.55 -0.82
N THR A 169 -2.18 4.52 -1.44
CA THR A 169 -1.72 3.99 -2.72
C THR A 169 -2.46 4.64 -3.87
N HIS A 170 -1.83 4.69 -5.05
CA HIS A 170 -2.31 5.46 -6.20
C HIS A 170 -2.37 4.62 -7.48
N VAL A 171 -1.45 3.67 -7.61
CA VAL A 171 -1.30 2.83 -8.80
C VAL A 171 -1.53 1.39 -8.40
N ASP A 172 -2.51 0.75 -9.02
CA ASP A 172 -2.83 -0.67 -8.91
C ASP A 172 -2.86 -1.25 -10.33
N PRO A 173 -2.01 -2.23 -10.65
CA PRO A 173 -1.92 -2.79 -12.00
C PRO A 173 -2.99 -3.83 -12.30
N ILE A 174 -3.85 -4.20 -11.33
CA ILE A 174 -4.79 -5.31 -11.47
C ILE A 174 -6.13 -4.84 -12.02
N ALA A 175 -6.61 -5.51 -13.07
CA ALA A 175 -7.89 -5.25 -13.71
C ALA A 175 -9.06 -5.92 -12.97
N TRP A 176 -9.32 -5.53 -11.72
CA TRP A 176 -10.33 -6.14 -10.84
C TRP A 176 -11.73 -6.27 -11.47
N ARG A 177 -12.15 -5.28 -12.27
CA ARG A 177 -13.48 -5.26 -12.91
C ARG A 177 -13.55 -6.14 -14.15
N ALA A 178 -12.39 -6.52 -14.70
CA ALA A 178 -12.28 -7.40 -15.86
C ALA A 178 -11.91 -8.85 -15.49
N GLY A 179 -12.08 -9.21 -14.21
CA GLY A 179 -11.81 -10.57 -13.73
C GLY A 179 -10.36 -10.84 -13.32
N GLY A 180 -9.54 -9.80 -13.14
CA GLY A 180 -8.11 -9.90 -12.82
C GLY A 180 -7.22 -9.70 -14.04
N GLY A 181 -5.94 -10.09 -13.92
CA GLY A 181 -4.93 -9.85 -14.95
C GLY A 181 -4.40 -8.40 -14.95
N LEU A 182 -3.43 -8.14 -15.83
CA LEU A 182 -2.80 -6.83 -15.94
C LEU A 182 -3.70 -5.83 -16.67
N VAL A 183 -3.90 -4.65 -16.09
CA VAL A 183 -4.42 -3.48 -16.83
C VAL A 183 -3.47 -3.16 -17.98
N ALA A 184 -3.96 -2.64 -19.12
CA ALA A 184 -3.10 -2.25 -20.22
C ALA A 184 -1.93 -1.38 -19.71
N PRO A 185 -0.66 -1.77 -19.96
CA PRO A 185 0.51 -1.07 -19.41
C PRO A 185 0.52 0.43 -19.67
N ASP A 186 0.13 0.84 -20.86
CA ASP A 186 0.03 2.25 -21.26
C ASP A 186 -1.02 3.02 -20.47
N GLU A 187 -2.13 2.40 -20.07
CA GLU A 187 -3.13 3.03 -19.19
C GLU A 187 -2.57 3.25 -17.78
N VAL A 188 -1.86 2.26 -17.22
CA VAL A 188 -1.23 2.39 -15.91
C VAL A 188 -0.16 3.47 -15.92
N ILE A 189 0.68 3.50 -16.95
CA ILE A 189 1.73 4.50 -17.15
C ILE A 189 1.13 5.88 -17.31
N ALA A 190 0.12 6.04 -18.18
CA ALA A 190 -0.55 7.33 -18.40
C ALA A 190 -1.14 7.87 -17.10
N LYS A 191 -1.80 7.02 -16.30
CA LYS A 191 -2.32 7.41 -14.98
C LYS A 191 -1.21 7.87 -14.03
N ALA A 192 -0.10 7.16 -13.97
CA ALA A 192 1.04 7.54 -13.14
C ALA A 192 1.64 8.87 -13.60
N VAL A 193 1.79 9.08 -14.90
CA VAL A 193 2.28 10.35 -15.48
C VAL A 193 1.38 11.51 -15.10
N VAL A 194 0.04 11.36 -15.19
CA VAL A 194 -0.91 12.40 -14.78
C VAL A 194 -0.76 12.73 -13.29
N LEU A 195 -0.65 11.72 -12.42
CA LEU A 195 -0.43 11.93 -10.99
C LEU A 195 0.86 12.73 -10.71
N LEU A 196 1.94 12.43 -11.43
CA LEU A 196 3.21 13.16 -11.30
C LEU A 196 3.08 14.60 -11.83
N GLN A 197 2.43 14.79 -12.98
CA GLN A 197 2.17 16.12 -13.54
C GLN A 197 1.35 17.00 -12.61
N ASP A 198 0.32 16.45 -11.97
CA ASP A 198 -0.53 17.20 -11.04
C ASP A 198 0.25 17.65 -9.80
N ARG A 199 1.11 16.78 -9.26
CA ARG A 199 2.01 17.12 -8.15
C ARG A 199 3.01 18.20 -8.55
N ARG A 200 3.70 18.03 -9.68
CA ARG A 200 4.67 18.99 -10.20
C ARG A 200 4.06 20.36 -10.50
N ALA A 201 2.81 20.39 -10.91
CA ALA A 201 2.08 21.62 -11.18
C ALA A 201 1.39 22.23 -9.92
N GLY A 202 1.58 21.65 -8.72
CA GLY A 202 0.94 22.11 -7.49
C GLY A 202 -0.58 21.88 -7.44
N ARG A 203 -1.12 21.00 -8.27
CA ARG A 203 -2.56 20.64 -8.28
C ARG A 203 -2.88 19.48 -7.33
N ALA A 204 -1.87 18.76 -6.89
CA ALA A 204 -1.98 17.68 -5.90
C ALA A 204 -0.87 17.81 -4.86
N ASP A 205 -1.05 17.15 -3.71
CA ASP A 205 -0.07 17.11 -2.62
C ASP A 205 1.18 16.35 -3.08
N ASP A 206 2.29 17.04 -3.28
CA ASP A 206 3.59 16.50 -3.68
C ASP A 206 4.37 15.89 -2.51
N THR A 207 3.93 16.16 -1.26
CA THR A 207 4.53 15.57 -0.05
C THR A 207 3.98 14.17 0.25
N GLU A 208 2.85 13.75 -0.36
CA GLU A 208 2.36 12.38 -0.25
C GLU A 208 3.24 11.43 -1.06
N PRO A 209 3.85 10.39 -0.47
CA PRO A 209 4.58 9.39 -1.23
C PRO A 209 3.72 8.75 -2.32
N LEU A 210 4.27 8.59 -3.53
CA LEU A 210 3.58 7.84 -4.58
C LEU A 210 3.50 6.38 -4.18
N GLY A 211 2.29 5.87 -3.96
CA GLY A 211 2.07 4.51 -3.52
C GLY A 211 1.72 3.56 -4.67
N PHE A 212 2.45 2.46 -4.75
CA PHE A 212 2.13 1.31 -5.59
C PHE A 212 1.39 0.26 -4.74
N LEU A 213 0.28 -0.28 -5.26
CA LEU A 213 -0.51 -1.33 -4.63
C LEU A 213 -0.37 -2.62 -5.42
N SER A 214 -0.08 -3.71 -4.72
CA SER A 214 -0.06 -5.05 -5.28
C SER A 214 -0.85 -6.03 -4.41
N HIS A 215 -1.13 -7.21 -4.94
CA HIS A 215 -1.78 -8.33 -4.24
C HIS A 215 -1.10 -9.60 -4.73
N HIS A 216 0.00 -9.98 -4.10
CA HIS A 216 0.89 -11.06 -4.57
C HIS A 216 0.18 -12.39 -4.84
N LEU A 217 -0.92 -12.67 -4.12
CA LEU A 217 -1.68 -13.93 -4.24
C LEU A 217 -2.42 -14.07 -5.58
N VAL A 218 -2.69 -12.96 -6.28
CA VAL A 218 -3.43 -12.97 -7.55
C VAL A 218 -2.58 -12.54 -8.76
N HIS A 219 -1.29 -12.30 -8.56
CA HIS A 219 -0.39 -11.90 -9.64
C HIS A 219 -0.12 -13.05 -10.61
N ASP A 220 -0.41 -12.84 -11.87
CA ASP A 220 0.11 -13.64 -12.98
C ASP A 220 1.51 -13.17 -13.41
N LYS A 221 2.09 -13.84 -14.41
CA LYS A 221 3.41 -13.49 -14.93
C LYS A 221 3.46 -12.05 -15.46
N ALA A 222 2.40 -11.59 -16.13
CA ALA A 222 2.38 -10.26 -16.74
C ALA A 222 2.34 -9.16 -15.65
N ILE A 223 1.55 -9.35 -14.59
CA ILE A 223 1.50 -8.43 -13.45
C ILE A 223 2.85 -8.38 -12.74
N TRP A 224 3.51 -9.53 -12.50
CA TRP A 224 4.84 -9.58 -11.88
C TRP A 224 5.89 -8.81 -12.69
N ASP A 225 5.96 -9.08 -14.00
CA ASP A 225 6.96 -8.47 -14.88
C ASP A 225 6.72 -6.96 -14.99
N PHE A 226 5.46 -6.53 -15.12
CA PHE A 226 5.09 -5.12 -15.16
C PHE A 226 5.40 -4.41 -13.85
N SER A 227 4.99 -4.97 -12.69
CA SER A 227 5.20 -4.37 -11.37
C SER A 227 6.69 -4.14 -11.09
N ARG A 228 7.52 -5.17 -11.34
CA ARG A 228 8.97 -5.05 -11.21
C ARG A 228 9.53 -3.95 -12.13
N GLY A 229 9.15 -3.95 -13.41
CA GLY A 229 9.61 -2.95 -14.38
C GLY A 229 9.18 -1.54 -13.99
N PHE A 230 7.92 -1.34 -13.61
CA PHE A 230 7.38 -0.04 -13.22
C PHE A 230 8.09 0.55 -11.99
N LEU A 231 8.30 -0.25 -10.94
CA LEU A 231 9.00 0.18 -9.74
C LEU A 231 10.48 0.47 -10.02
N THR A 232 11.14 -0.35 -10.86
CA THR A 232 12.52 -0.10 -11.32
C THR A 232 12.62 1.23 -12.05
N GLU A 233 11.72 1.51 -13.00
CA GLU A 233 11.70 2.78 -13.76
C GLU A 233 11.53 4.01 -12.84
N LEU A 234 10.67 3.90 -11.81
CA LEU A 234 10.54 4.97 -10.82
C LEU A 234 11.84 5.22 -10.06
N LEU A 235 12.50 4.16 -9.58
CA LEU A 235 13.73 4.25 -8.79
C LEU A 235 14.90 4.78 -9.63
N GLU A 236 15.12 4.24 -10.84
CA GLU A 236 16.12 4.72 -11.78
C GLU A 236 15.82 6.16 -12.22
N GLY A 237 14.54 6.51 -12.28
CA GLY A 237 14.06 7.86 -12.53
C GLY A 237 14.32 8.85 -11.38
N GLY A 238 14.87 8.40 -10.24
CA GLY A 238 15.28 9.24 -9.12
C GLY A 238 14.29 9.25 -7.94
N ALA A 239 13.25 8.44 -7.98
CA ALA A 239 12.35 8.28 -6.85
C ALA A 239 13.10 7.68 -5.63
N LYS A 240 12.63 8.04 -4.42
CA LYS A 240 13.28 7.65 -3.16
C LYS A 240 12.39 6.69 -2.38
N PRO A 241 12.89 5.50 -2.03
CA PRO A 241 12.16 4.55 -1.20
C PRO A 241 11.76 5.12 0.16
N CYS A 242 10.54 4.84 0.59
CA CYS A 242 10.08 5.10 1.95
C CYS A 242 10.08 3.81 2.75
N ASP A 243 10.72 3.85 3.92
CA ASP A 243 10.68 2.82 4.96
C ASP A 243 10.01 3.42 6.20
N PHE A 244 8.69 3.32 6.29
CA PHE A 244 7.94 3.97 7.38
C PHE A 244 8.11 3.28 8.75
N LEU A 245 8.80 2.16 8.82
CA LEU A 245 9.17 1.56 10.10
C LEU A 245 10.46 2.18 10.68
N ARG A 246 11.40 2.57 9.80
CA ARG A 246 12.72 3.08 10.17
C ARG A 246 12.92 4.57 9.93
N GLN A 247 12.00 5.19 9.19
CA GLN A 247 11.99 6.63 8.89
C GLN A 247 10.75 7.27 9.52
N PRO A 248 10.77 8.58 9.83
CA PRO A 248 9.57 9.26 10.27
C PRO A 248 8.43 9.07 9.25
N ILE A 249 7.30 8.57 9.70
CA ILE A 249 6.11 8.38 8.85
C ILE A 249 5.54 9.71 8.38
N ASP A 250 5.80 10.75 9.13
CA ASP A 250 5.40 12.14 8.84
C ASP A 250 6.57 12.83 8.13
N LEU A 251 6.73 12.53 6.84
CA LEU A 251 7.74 13.16 5.99
C LEU A 251 7.48 14.68 5.92
N PRO A 252 8.53 15.51 5.93
CA PRO A 252 8.42 16.96 5.87
C PRO A 252 7.81 17.47 4.57
#